data_5a549282f6a5f2631fd4892239ea8461
#
_entry.id   5a549282f6a5f2631fd4892239ea8461
#
_cell.length_a   1.000
_cell.length_b   1.000
_cell.length_c   1.000
_cell.angle_alpha   90.00
_cell.angle_beta   90.00
_cell.angle_gamma   90.00
#
_symmetry.space_group_name_H-M   'P 1'
#
loop_
_entity.id
_entity.type
_entity.pdbx_description
1 polymer ?
#
loop_
_entity_poly.entity_id
_entity_poly.type
_entity_poly.pdbx_seq_one_letter_code
_entity_poly.pdbx_strand_id
1 'polypeptide(L)'
;MRVTTEKIVFGGKALARIDGKTVFIPFALPDEELDITVTANKRDYSEAVIKKIIIPSPHRIEPPCPYFGHCGGCNLQTADDAYQQSLRQTMVAELFDRAHITPEHPSVFITGPAWEYRNRFQFHTDKNGTIGIHGFASNTVVPVHDCPIATPALRTILQQGGLQKLFPRSTKIAQDRYHIFAQDDVYSPVHPDASARVKDTVLNFSVFGFFQSNITMLEKLIEPVSDISSCTRILDFYAGVGTFSAFLTDRAAELHLVEHNERALRTAQQNLDRIIAEKNSPCRCFFHAVSDADWPDIPAAQLVYDAAIIDPPRQGIHKRALTYLEHAKIPLVHYVSCNPATFVRDAKKLTALGYRFIEYRLFDFYPQTHHCELLGIFIR
;
A
#
# COMPACT_ATOMS: atom_id res chain seq x y z
N MET A 1 -20.87 -7.50 -27.91
CA MET A 1 -19.73 -7.85 -28.79
C MET A 1 -18.96 -8.98 -28.12
N ARG A 2 -18.59 -10.03 -28.87
CA ARG A 2 -17.79 -11.14 -28.32
C ARG A 2 -16.31 -10.81 -28.35
N VAL A 3 -15.61 -11.11 -27.24
CA VAL A 3 -14.16 -10.97 -27.13
C VAL A 3 -13.61 -12.10 -26.26
N THR A 4 -12.35 -12.44 -26.48
CA THR A 4 -11.57 -13.28 -25.57
C THR A 4 -10.58 -12.40 -24.83
N THR A 5 -10.51 -12.53 -23.51
CA THR A 5 -9.56 -11.80 -22.68
C THR A 5 -8.19 -12.43 -22.74
N GLU A 6 -7.13 -11.60 -22.80
CA GLU A 6 -5.74 -12.07 -22.95
C GLU A 6 -5.03 -12.17 -21.59
N LYS A 7 -5.16 -11.13 -20.77
CA LYS A 7 -4.46 -11.01 -19.50
C LYS A 7 -5.08 -9.95 -18.60
N ILE A 8 -4.69 -9.93 -17.33
CA ILE A 8 -4.93 -8.79 -16.43
C ILE A 8 -3.75 -7.82 -16.51
N VAL A 9 -4.04 -6.53 -16.56
CA VAL A 9 -3.05 -5.47 -16.50
C VAL A 9 -3.01 -4.82 -15.12
N PHE A 10 -1.93 -4.11 -14.81
CA PHE A 10 -1.86 -3.32 -13.59
C PHE A 10 -3.05 -2.36 -13.50
N GLY A 11 -3.78 -2.42 -12.38
CA GLY A 11 -5.09 -1.78 -12.20
C GLY A 11 -6.24 -2.79 -12.11
N GLY A 12 -5.97 -4.10 -12.35
CA GLY A 12 -6.92 -5.20 -12.13
C GLY A 12 -8.03 -5.31 -13.17
N LYS A 13 -7.86 -4.72 -14.36
CA LYS A 13 -8.76 -4.90 -15.51
C LYS A 13 -8.19 -5.95 -16.45
N ALA A 14 -9.04 -6.81 -17.00
CA ALA A 14 -8.63 -7.68 -18.10
C ALA A 14 -8.49 -6.88 -19.40
N LEU A 15 -7.54 -7.31 -20.23
CA LEU A 15 -7.30 -6.76 -21.56
C LEU A 15 -7.87 -7.73 -22.60
N ALA A 16 -8.61 -7.20 -23.56
CA ALA A 16 -9.02 -7.86 -24.78
C ALA A 16 -8.75 -6.96 -25.99
N ARG A 17 -8.96 -7.46 -27.21
CA ARG A 17 -8.82 -6.67 -28.44
C ARG A 17 -10.07 -6.78 -29.31
N ILE A 18 -10.45 -5.64 -29.92
CA ILE A 18 -11.48 -5.55 -30.96
C ILE A 18 -10.85 -4.80 -32.14
N ASP A 19 -10.73 -5.44 -33.26
CA ASP A 19 -10.13 -4.88 -34.50
C ASP A 19 -8.75 -4.26 -34.24
N GLY A 20 -7.94 -4.94 -33.43
CA GLY A 20 -6.60 -4.49 -32.99
C GLY A 20 -6.56 -3.45 -31.89
N LYS A 21 -7.70 -2.84 -31.53
CA LYS A 21 -7.79 -1.86 -30.45
C LYS A 21 -7.94 -2.51 -29.09
N THR A 22 -7.17 -2.03 -28.10
CA THR A 22 -7.23 -2.50 -26.73
C THR A 22 -8.56 -2.15 -26.05
N VAL A 23 -9.14 -3.12 -25.33
CA VAL A 23 -10.36 -2.97 -24.53
C VAL A 23 -10.06 -3.41 -23.11
N PHE A 24 -10.36 -2.56 -22.12
CA PHE A 24 -10.22 -2.87 -20.70
C PHE A 24 -11.58 -3.25 -20.11
N ILE A 25 -11.61 -4.40 -19.44
CA ILE A 25 -12.83 -5.01 -18.90
C ILE A 25 -12.62 -5.29 -17.41
N PRO A 26 -13.29 -4.58 -16.50
CA PRO A 26 -13.21 -4.87 -15.05
C PRO A 26 -13.88 -6.21 -14.75
N PHE A 27 -13.39 -6.88 -13.69
CA PHE A 27 -13.93 -8.14 -13.15
C PHE A 27 -13.88 -9.35 -14.09
N ALA A 28 -13.27 -9.22 -15.26
CA ALA A 28 -12.95 -10.32 -16.14
C ALA A 28 -11.61 -10.96 -15.77
N LEU A 29 -11.44 -12.23 -16.09
CA LEU A 29 -10.21 -12.99 -15.94
C LEU A 29 -9.58 -13.30 -17.29
N PRO A 30 -8.29 -13.65 -17.37
CA PRO A 30 -7.66 -14.15 -18.58
C PRO A 30 -8.38 -15.38 -19.13
N ASP A 31 -8.31 -15.55 -20.45
CA ASP A 31 -8.85 -16.69 -21.21
C ASP A 31 -10.38 -16.86 -21.12
N GLU A 32 -11.12 -15.81 -20.76
CA GLU A 32 -12.58 -15.82 -20.79
C GLU A 32 -13.12 -15.38 -22.15
N GLU A 33 -14.12 -16.10 -22.65
CA GLU A 33 -14.96 -15.63 -23.74
C GLU A 33 -16.16 -14.86 -23.19
N LEU A 34 -16.27 -13.59 -23.56
CA LEU A 34 -17.25 -12.65 -23.01
C LEU A 34 -18.11 -12.01 -24.10
N ASP A 35 -19.41 -11.82 -23.81
CA ASP A 35 -20.23 -10.81 -24.48
C ASP A 35 -20.11 -9.51 -23.65
N ILE A 36 -19.66 -8.43 -24.28
CA ILE A 36 -19.38 -7.14 -23.61
C ILE A 36 -20.18 -6.01 -24.23
N THR A 37 -20.34 -4.93 -23.44
CA THR A 37 -20.86 -3.65 -23.89
C THR A 37 -19.78 -2.59 -23.71
N VAL A 38 -19.38 -1.92 -24.80
CA VAL A 38 -18.43 -0.80 -24.74
C VAL A 38 -19.12 0.40 -24.08
N THR A 39 -18.54 0.90 -22.99
CA THR A 39 -19.06 2.03 -22.20
C THR A 39 -18.34 3.34 -22.49
N ALA A 40 -17.07 3.26 -22.92
CA ALA A 40 -16.30 4.41 -23.33
C ALA A 40 -15.35 4.04 -24.48
N ASN A 41 -15.28 4.92 -25.47
CA ASN A 41 -14.41 4.73 -26.64
C ASN A 41 -13.44 5.92 -26.72
N LYS A 42 -12.17 5.70 -26.30
CA LYS A 42 -11.08 6.69 -26.35
C LYS A 42 -10.28 6.48 -27.64
N ARG A 43 -9.31 7.37 -27.91
CA ARG A 43 -8.47 7.27 -29.10
C ARG A 43 -7.68 5.96 -29.13
N ASP A 44 -7.00 5.61 -28.04
CA ASP A 44 -6.03 4.51 -28.02
C ASP A 44 -6.58 3.22 -27.38
N TYR A 45 -7.70 3.31 -26.65
CA TYR A 45 -8.34 2.18 -25.99
C TYR A 45 -9.85 2.38 -25.83
N SER A 46 -10.54 1.31 -25.47
CA SER A 46 -11.95 1.35 -25.07
C SER A 46 -12.11 0.77 -23.66
N GLU A 47 -13.17 1.16 -22.98
CA GLU A 47 -13.61 0.51 -21.74
C GLU A 47 -14.94 -0.19 -21.99
N ALA A 48 -15.12 -1.34 -21.39
CA ALA A 48 -16.32 -2.13 -21.56
C ALA A 48 -16.72 -2.78 -20.22
N VAL A 49 -17.98 -3.21 -20.16
CA VAL A 49 -18.52 -4.01 -19.06
C VAL A 49 -18.97 -5.37 -19.56
N ILE A 50 -18.88 -6.38 -18.71
CA ILE A 50 -19.35 -7.73 -19.00
C ILE A 50 -20.88 -7.70 -19.08
N LYS A 51 -21.43 -8.13 -20.19
CA LYS A 51 -22.87 -8.38 -20.37
C LYS A 51 -23.22 -9.84 -20.03
N LYS A 52 -22.35 -10.77 -20.49
CA LYS A 52 -22.49 -12.20 -20.24
C LYS A 52 -21.12 -12.88 -20.34
N ILE A 53 -20.85 -13.82 -19.47
CA ILE A 53 -19.73 -14.75 -19.59
C ILE A 53 -20.21 -15.94 -20.42
N ILE A 54 -19.53 -16.20 -21.53
CA ILE A 54 -19.84 -17.29 -22.45
C ILE A 54 -19.04 -18.54 -22.05
N ILE A 55 -17.72 -18.37 -21.90
CA ILE A 55 -16.80 -19.40 -21.41
C ILE A 55 -16.03 -18.79 -20.24
N PRO A 56 -16.25 -19.23 -19.02
CA PRO A 56 -15.50 -18.73 -17.87
C PRO A 56 -14.07 -19.29 -17.82
N SER A 57 -13.17 -18.56 -17.19
CA SER A 57 -11.86 -19.09 -16.77
C SER A 57 -12.04 -20.26 -15.80
N PRO A 58 -11.18 -21.30 -15.84
CA PRO A 58 -11.22 -22.39 -14.84
C PRO A 58 -10.96 -21.92 -13.42
N HIS A 59 -10.37 -20.73 -13.24
CA HIS A 59 -10.08 -20.09 -11.97
C HIS A 59 -11.19 -19.13 -11.48
N ARG A 60 -12.28 -19.03 -12.25
CA ARG A 60 -13.40 -18.17 -11.85
C ARG A 60 -14.21 -18.78 -10.75
N ILE A 61 -14.43 -17.99 -9.71
CA ILE A 61 -15.34 -18.32 -8.61
C ILE A 61 -16.44 -17.27 -8.46
N GLU A 62 -17.51 -17.63 -7.77
CA GLU A 62 -18.50 -16.65 -7.33
C GLU A 62 -17.92 -15.81 -6.19
N PRO A 63 -17.92 -14.46 -6.29
CA PRO A 63 -17.40 -13.61 -5.23
C PRO A 63 -18.16 -13.79 -3.92
N PRO A 64 -17.49 -14.09 -2.79
CA PRO A 64 -18.18 -14.31 -1.51
C PRO A 64 -18.73 -13.02 -0.88
N CYS A 65 -18.28 -11.84 -1.35
CA CYS A 65 -18.76 -10.55 -0.86
C CYS A 65 -19.99 -10.09 -1.66
N PRO A 66 -21.17 -9.86 -1.02
CA PRO A 66 -22.38 -9.45 -1.72
C PRO A 66 -22.28 -8.03 -2.33
N TYR A 67 -21.30 -7.25 -1.91
CA TYR A 67 -21.06 -5.89 -2.43
C TYR A 67 -20.02 -5.86 -3.56
N PHE A 68 -19.46 -7.01 -3.95
CA PHE A 68 -18.47 -7.05 -5.02
C PHE A 68 -19.07 -6.54 -6.35
N GLY A 69 -18.28 -5.78 -7.10
CA GLY A 69 -18.75 -5.11 -8.32
C GLY A 69 -19.47 -3.78 -8.09
N HIS A 70 -20.04 -3.55 -6.90
CA HIS A 70 -20.67 -2.29 -6.51
C HIS A 70 -19.74 -1.45 -5.63
N CYS A 71 -19.18 -2.04 -4.57
CA CYS A 71 -18.19 -1.43 -3.71
C CYS A 71 -16.84 -1.35 -4.42
N GLY A 72 -16.12 -0.22 -4.26
CA GLY A 72 -14.80 0.00 -4.86
C GLY A 72 -13.63 -0.64 -4.10
N GLY A 73 -13.89 -1.42 -3.05
CA GLY A 73 -12.83 -1.94 -2.18
C GLY A 73 -12.05 -3.14 -2.74
N CYS A 74 -12.67 -3.96 -3.60
CA CYS A 74 -12.09 -5.19 -4.15
C CYS A 74 -12.34 -5.29 -5.65
N ASN A 75 -11.44 -5.96 -6.37
CA ASN A 75 -11.61 -6.14 -7.83
C ASN A 75 -11.11 -7.49 -8.38
N LEU A 76 -10.65 -8.41 -7.51
CA LEU A 76 -10.18 -9.75 -7.93
C LEU A 76 -10.94 -10.91 -7.29
N GLN A 77 -12.03 -10.69 -6.53
CA GLN A 77 -12.79 -11.77 -5.89
C GLN A 77 -13.45 -12.76 -6.87
N THR A 78 -13.43 -12.46 -8.16
CA THR A 78 -13.87 -13.39 -9.21
C THR A 78 -12.88 -14.52 -9.48
N ALA A 79 -11.67 -14.44 -8.92
CA ALA A 79 -10.62 -15.45 -9.04
C ALA A 79 -10.40 -16.15 -7.71
N ASP A 80 -10.04 -17.45 -7.73
CA ASP A 80 -9.56 -18.15 -6.55
C ASP A 80 -8.27 -17.52 -6.00
N ASP A 81 -8.00 -17.71 -4.69
CA ASP A 81 -6.89 -17.03 -4.00
C ASP A 81 -5.52 -17.34 -4.62
N ALA A 82 -5.28 -18.58 -5.04
CA ALA A 82 -4.01 -18.98 -5.66
C ALA A 82 -3.81 -18.30 -7.01
N TYR A 83 -4.88 -18.20 -7.79
CA TYR A 83 -4.81 -17.51 -9.08
C TYR A 83 -4.65 -16.00 -8.92
N GLN A 84 -5.29 -15.38 -7.94
CA GLN A 84 -5.08 -13.96 -7.62
C GLN A 84 -3.59 -13.67 -7.32
N GLN A 85 -2.90 -14.56 -6.59
CA GLN A 85 -1.46 -14.43 -6.29
C GLN A 85 -0.64 -14.49 -7.58
N SER A 86 -0.92 -15.46 -8.46
CA SER A 86 -0.28 -15.59 -9.77
C SER A 86 -0.51 -14.35 -10.63
N LEU A 87 -1.73 -13.82 -10.67
CA LEU A 87 -2.06 -12.60 -11.43
C LEU A 87 -1.25 -11.40 -10.94
N ARG A 88 -1.12 -11.19 -9.62
CA ARG A 88 -0.31 -10.09 -9.07
C ARG A 88 1.17 -10.23 -9.42
N GLN A 89 1.73 -11.44 -9.31
CA GLN A 89 3.11 -11.70 -9.72
C GLN A 89 3.33 -11.40 -11.21
N THR A 90 2.43 -11.89 -12.07
CA THR A 90 2.50 -11.66 -13.52
C THR A 90 2.40 -10.16 -13.86
N MET A 91 1.46 -9.44 -13.24
CA MET A 91 1.30 -7.99 -13.47
C MET A 91 2.57 -7.21 -13.09
N VAL A 92 3.24 -7.59 -12.01
CA VAL A 92 4.47 -6.93 -11.57
C VAL A 92 5.63 -7.31 -12.47
N ALA A 93 5.80 -8.59 -12.80
CA ALA A 93 6.85 -9.06 -13.70
C ALA A 93 6.79 -8.36 -15.05
N GLU A 94 5.59 -8.20 -15.64
CA GLU A 94 5.42 -7.46 -16.89
C GLU A 94 5.87 -5.98 -16.82
N LEU A 95 5.74 -5.34 -15.67
CA LEU A 95 6.23 -3.96 -15.52
C LEU A 95 7.76 -3.92 -15.57
N PHE A 96 8.43 -4.88 -14.93
CA PHE A 96 9.89 -5.01 -14.98
C PHE A 96 10.38 -5.34 -16.39
N ASP A 97 9.75 -6.30 -17.07
CA ASP A 97 10.08 -6.69 -18.44
C ASP A 97 9.99 -5.51 -19.42
N ARG A 98 8.90 -4.74 -19.34
CA ARG A 98 8.71 -3.53 -20.18
C ARG A 98 9.72 -2.44 -19.90
N ALA A 99 10.22 -2.33 -18.66
CA ALA A 99 11.22 -1.37 -18.27
C ALA A 99 12.65 -1.84 -18.61
N HIS A 100 12.82 -3.11 -18.99
CA HIS A 100 14.11 -3.77 -19.19
C HIS A 100 15.01 -3.67 -17.95
N ILE A 101 14.44 -4.01 -16.79
CA ILE A 101 15.15 -4.06 -15.51
C ILE A 101 15.01 -5.48 -14.96
N THR A 102 16.14 -6.04 -14.55
CA THR A 102 16.19 -7.36 -13.94
C THR A 102 16.96 -7.28 -12.63
N PRO A 103 16.43 -7.79 -11.51
CA PRO A 103 17.20 -7.94 -10.28
C PRO A 103 18.24 -9.07 -10.45
N GLU A 104 19.27 -9.06 -9.60
CA GLU A 104 20.31 -10.11 -9.61
C GLU A 104 19.79 -11.46 -9.08
N HIS A 105 18.82 -11.41 -8.17
CA HIS A 105 18.19 -12.60 -7.61
C HIS A 105 16.70 -12.67 -7.94
N PRO A 106 16.13 -13.89 -8.02
CA PRO A 106 14.70 -14.08 -8.24
C PRO A 106 13.86 -13.37 -7.17
N SER A 107 12.69 -12.85 -7.58
CA SER A 107 11.74 -12.28 -6.65
C SER A 107 11.06 -13.33 -5.77
N VAL A 108 10.71 -12.94 -4.55
CA VAL A 108 9.94 -13.76 -3.61
C VAL A 108 8.56 -13.15 -3.42
N PHE A 109 7.52 -13.98 -3.44
CA PHE A 109 6.16 -13.56 -3.14
C PHE A 109 5.74 -14.01 -1.72
N ILE A 110 5.42 -13.06 -0.86
CA ILE A 110 5.10 -13.28 0.54
C ILE A 110 3.61 -13.07 0.75
N THR A 111 2.92 -14.11 1.20
CA THR A 111 1.46 -14.14 1.36
C THR A 111 1.04 -14.05 2.82
N GLY A 112 -0.22 -13.68 3.03
CA GLY A 112 -0.88 -13.65 4.34
C GLY A 112 -2.32 -14.13 4.27
N PRO A 113 -3.13 -13.88 5.31
CA PRO A 113 -4.55 -14.18 5.29
C PRO A 113 -5.24 -13.45 4.14
N ALA A 114 -6.03 -14.18 3.35
CA ALA A 114 -6.79 -13.60 2.23
C ALA A 114 -8.00 -12.78 2.70
N TRP A 115 -8.45 -13.03 3.92
CA TRP A 115 -9.64 -12.45 4.55
C TRP A 115 -9.32 -11.94 5.94
N GLU A 116 -10.19 -11.09 6.50
CA GLU A 116 -10.12 -10.58 7.89
C GLU A 116 -8.81 -9.87 8.26
N TYR A 117 -8.10 -9.35 7.25
CA TYR A 117 -6.79 -8.71 7.45
C TYR A 117 -6.86 -7.20 7.60
N ARG A 118 -7.91 -6.55 7.02
CA ARG A 118 -7.95 -5.10 6.88
C ARG A 118 -8.45 -4.44 8.15
N ASN A 119 -7.56 -3.73 8.81
CA ASN A 119 -7.81 -3.06 10.09
C ASN A 119 -8.14 -1.56 9.95
N ARG A 120 -7.97 -0.95 8.76
CA ARG A 120 -8.19 0.48 8.55
C ARG A 120 -9.08 0.74 7.36
N PHE A 121 -10.11 1.55 7.60
CA PHE A 121 -11.08 1.96 6.58
C PHE A 121 -11.28 3.47 6.57
N GLN A 122 -11.63 3.97 5.41
CA GLN A 122 -12.16 5.30 5.20
C GLN A 122 -13.59 5.17 4.69
N PHE A 123 -14.54 5.62 5.48
CA PHE A 123 -15.93 5.71 5.11
C PHE A 123 -16.28 7.12 4.61
N HIS A 124 -17.35 7.21 3.86
CA HIS A 124 -17.87 8.45 3.29
C HIS A 124 -19.34 8.61 3.63
N THR A 125 -19.81 9.85 3.61
CA THR A 125 -21.24 10.15 3.81
C THR A 125 -21.80 10.77 2.55
N ASP A 126 -22.99 10.31 2.14
CA ASP A 126 -23.75 10.96 1.08
C ASP A 126 -24.58 12.15 1.64
N LYS A 127 -25.23 12.88 0.73
CA LYS A 127 -26.09 14.02 1.08
C LYS A 127 -27.29 13.67 1.97
N ASN A 128 -27.66 12.40 2.06
CA ASN A 128 -28.76 11.91 2.89
C ASN A 128 -28.26 11.43 4.27
N GLY A 129 -26.96 11.48 4.53
CA GLY A 129 -26.33 11.00 5.76
C GLY A 129 -26.10 9.49 5.79
N THR A 130 -26.18 8.82 4.64
CA THR A 130 -25.81 7.38 4.52
C THR A 130 -24.31 7.26 4.63
N ILE A 131 -23.82 6.39 5.53
CA ILE A 131 -22.40 6.12 5.70
C ILE A 131 -22.05 4.84 4.95
N GLY A 132 -20.97 4.87 4.17
CA GLY A 132 -20.54 3.71 3.39
C GLY A 132 -19.16 3.90 2.75
N ILE A 133 -18.84 3.03 1.82
CA ILE A 133 -17.61 3.05 1.03
C ILE A 133 -17.94 3.56 -0.36
N HIS A 134 -17.01 4.26 -1.02
CA HIS A 134 -17.21 4.67 -2.41
C HIS A 134 -17.42 3.46 -3.32
N GLY A 135 -18.35 3.58 -4.24
CA GLY A 135 -18.64 2.59 -5.25
C GLY A 135 -17.48 2.42 -6.25
N PHE A 136 -17.48 1.31 -6.97
CA PHE A 136 -16.49 1.05 -8.00
C PHE A 136 -16.51 2.17 -9.07
N ALA A 137 -15.36 2.76 -9.30
CA ALA A 137 -15.15 3.87 -10.26
C ALA A 137 -16.17 5.02 -10.11
N SER A 138 -16.71 5.25 -8.91
CA SER A 138 -17.69 6.30 -8.65
C SER A 138 -17.54 6.88 -7.25
N ASN A 139 -18.14 8.06 -7.03
CA ASN A 139 -18.26 8.67 -5.70
C ASN A 139 -19.59 8.32 -5.01
N THR A 140 -20.38 7.41 -5.57
CA THR A 140 -21.60 6.93 -4.94
C THR A 140 -21.26 6.21 -3.64
N VAL A 141 -21.94 6.53 -2.55
CA VAL A 141 -21.73 5.85 -1.27
C VAL A 141 -22.53 4.56 -1.24
N VAL A 142 -21.83 3.44 -1.08
CA VAL A 142 -22.40 2.10 -0.94
C VAL A 142 -22.43 1.77 0.56
N PRO A 143 -23.61 1.66 1.19
CA PRO A 143 -23.71 1.23 2.58
C PRO A 143 -23.33 -0.25 2.66
N VAL A 144 -22.34 -0.56 3.52
CA VAL A 144 -21.87 -1.92 3.74
C VAL A 144 -22.19 -2.34 5.17
N HIS A 145 -22.86 -3.50 5.32
CA HIS A 145 -23.21 -4.06 6.62
C HIS A 145 -22.31 -5.22 7.04
N ASP A 146 -21.46 -5.68 6.15
CA ASP A 146 -20.36 -6.60 6.42
C ASP A 146 -19.26 -6.41 5.37
N CYS A 147 -18.03 -6.70 5.74
CA CYS A 147 -16.89 -6.66 4.82
C CYS A 147 -15.96 -7.83 5.14
N PRO A 148 -15.93 -8.89 4.32
CA PRO A 148 -15.16 -10.10 4.62
C PRO A 148 -13.65 -9.89 4.77
N ILE A 149 -13.09 -8.82 4.18
CA ILE A 149 -11.67 -8.49 4.35
C ILE A 149 -11.37 -7.67 5.62
N ALA A 150 -12.41 -7.11 6.28
CA ALA A 150 -12.23 -6.35 7.51
C ALA A 150 -11.89 -7.27 8.70
N THR A 151 -11.11 -6.77 9.66
CA THR A 151 -10.84 -7.50 10.91
C THR A 151 -12.14 -7.85 11.65
N PRO A 152 -12.16 -8.94 12.46
CA PRO A 152 -13.36 -9.36 13.17
C PRO A 152 -14.00 -8.26 14.02
N ALA A 153 -13.19 -7.44 14.71
CA ALA A 153 -13.66 -6.30 15.48
C ALA A 153 -14.45 -5.30 14.61
N LEU A 154 -13.94 -4.99 13.42
CA LEU A 154 -14.57 -4.06 12.50
C LEU A 154 -15.81 -4.67 11.83
N ARG A 155 -15.79 -5.97 11.49
CA ARG A 155 -16.96 -6.69 10.97
C ARG A 155 -18.12 -6.66 11.97
N THR A 156 -17.85 -6.90 13.25
CA THR A 156 -18.85 -6.81 14.32
C THR A 156 -19.52 -5.44 14.35
N ILE A 157 -18.74 -4.36 14.22
CA ILE A 157 -19.30 -2.99 14.16
C ILE A 157 -20.20 -2.80 12.95
N LEU A 158 -19.78 -3.27 11.78
CA LEU A 158 -20.56 -3.16 10.55
C LEU A 158 -21.88 -3.90 10.66
N GLN A 159 -21.85 -5.15 11.12
CA GLN A 159 -23.03 -6.03 11.27
C GLN A 159 -24.03 -5.50 12.29
N GLN A 160 -23.57 -4.83 13.33
CA GLN A 160 -24.42 -4.22 14.36
C GLN A 160 -24.93 -2.81 14.00
N GLY A 161 -24.62 -2.29 12.80
CA GLY A 161 -24.96 -0.92 12.40
C GLY A 161 -24.24 0.15 13.22
N GLY A 162 -23.08 -0.20 13.80
CA GLY A 162 -22.34 0.62 14.77
C GLY A 162 -21.67 1.87 14.18
N LEU A 163 -21.55 2.00 12.86
CA LEU A 163 -20.90 3.15 12.22
C LEU A 163 -21.55 4.49 12.63
N GLN A 164 -22.87 4.54 12.72
CA GLN A 164 -23.57 5.79 13.10
C GLN A 164 -23.26 6.23 14.54
N LYS A 165 -22.93 5.28 15.43
CA LYS A 165 -22.52 5.59 16.82
C LYS A 165 -21.11 6.13 16.89
N LEU A 166 -20.23 5.66 16.01
CA LEU A 166 -18.84 6.12 15.91
C LEU A 166 -18.73 7.46 15.18
N PHE A 167 -19.75 7.86 14.42
CA PHE A 167 -19.79 9.10 13.65
C PHE A 167 -21.09 9.87 13.97
N PRO A 168 -21.22 10.45 15.17
CA PRO A 168 -22.43 11.19 15.52
C PRO A 168 -22.61 12.40 14.58
N ARG A 169 -23.87 12.61 14.13
CA ARG A 169 -24.27 13.67 13.18
C ARG A 169 -23.91 15.09 13.66
N SER A 170 -23.68 15.28 14.96
CA SER A 170 -23.34 16.57 15.59
C SER A 170 -21.87 16.97 15.43
N THR A 171 -20.99 16.05 15.06
CA THR A 171 -19.62 16.42 14.77
C THR A 171 -19.59 17.10 13.39
N LYS A 172 -19.43 18.43 13.38
CA LYS A 172 -19.02 19.20 12.21
C LYS A 172 -17.59 18.77 11.81
N ILE A 173 -17.43 17.50 11.47
CA ILE A 173 -16.22 17.04 10.81
C ILE A 173 -16.35 17.60 9.40
N ALA A 174 -15.56 18.62 9.11
CA ALA A 174 -15.59 19.39 7.86
C ALA A 174 -15.16 18.59 6.63
N GLN A 175 -15.21 17.27 6.70
CA GLN A 175 -14.83 16.36 5.62
C GLN A 175 -15.83 15.21 5.60
N ASP A 176 -16.37 14.91 4.42
CA ASP A 176 -17.22 13.73 4.15
C ASP A 176 -16.44 12.39 4.28
N ARG A 177 -15.42 12.36 5.13
CA ARG A 177 -14.48 11.25 5.28
C ARG A 177 -14.32 10.88 6.75
N TYR A 178 -14.57 9.62 7.05
CA TYR A 178 -14.46 9.06 8.40
C TYR A 178 -13.45 7.93 8.40
N HIS A 179 -12.41 8.06 9.22
CA HIS A 179 -11.40 7.02 9.35
C HIS A 179 -11.69 6.16 10.58
N ILE A 180 -11.57 4.85 10.42
CA ILE A 180 -11.60 3.86 11.51
C ILE A 180 -10.34 3.02 11.43
N PHE A 181 -9.79 2.71 12.58
CA PHE A 181 -8.80 1.66 12.77
C PHE A 181 -9.31 0.70 13.83
N ALA A 182 -9.17 -0.61 13.61
CA ALA A 182 -9.53 -1.64 14.59
C ALA A 182 -8.56 -2.82 14.49
N GLN A 183 -7.87 -3.08 15.59
CA GLN A 183 -7.11 -4.31 15.84
C GLN A 183 -7.77 -5.01 17.02
N ASP A 184 -7.34 -4.77 18.24
CA ASP A 184 -7.97 -5.22 19.47
C ASP A 184 -9.03 -4.20 19.91
N ASP A 185 -8.68 -2.92 19.89
CA ASP A 185 -9.54 -1.78 20.16
C ASP A 185 -9.99 -1.09 18.87
N VAL A 186 -11.06 -0.28 18.98
CA VAL A 186 -11.63 0.47 17.88
C VAL A 186 -11.39 1.96 18.08
N TYR A 187 -10.70 2.54 17.12
CA TYR A 187 -10.38 3.96 17.08
C TYR A 187 -11.14 4.65 15.93
N SER A 188 -11.64 5.84 16.20
CA SER A 188 -12.47 6.62 15.28
C SER A 188 -12.17 8.12 15.43
N PRO A 189 -12.80 9.01 14.66
CA PRO A 189 -12.66 10.45 14.85
C PRO A 189 -13.04 10.95 16.25
N VAL A 190 -13.82 10.19 17.00
CA VAL A 190 -14.17 10.52 18.41
C VAL A 190 -13.03 10.15 19.36
N HIS A 191 -12.28 9.10 19.03
CA HIS A 191 -11.09 8.65 19.75
C HIS A 191 -9.94 8.50 18.75
N PRO A 192 -9.31 9.63 18.36
CA PRO A 192 -8.40 9.65 17.22
C PRO A 192 -6.99 9.15 17.52
N ASP A 193 -6.60 9.07 18.78
CA ASP A 193 -5.28 8.64 19.19
C ASP A 193 -5.29 7.11 19.30
N ALA A 194 -4.81 6.50 18.24
CA ALA A 194 -4.81 5.05 18.05
C ALA A 194 -3.46 4.44 18.40
N SER A 195 -3.50 3.16 18.76
CA SER A 195 -2.32 2.32 18.89
C SER A 195 -2.49 1.01 18.15
N ALA A 196 -1.39 0.48 17.64
CA ALA A 196 -1.34 -0.85 17.05
C ALA A 196 -0.18 -1.63 17.63
N ARG A 197 -0.42 -2.90 17.93
CA ARG A 197 0.64 -3.86 18.26
C ARG A 197 1.16 -4.46 16.96
N VAL A 198 2.46 -4.29 16.73
CA VAL A 198 3.19 -4.83 15.60
C VAL A 198 4.34 -5.66 16.16
N LYS A 199 4.30 -6.98 16.01
CA LYS A 199 5.16 -7.92 16.74
C LYS A 199 5.05 -7.65 18.26
N ASP A 200 6.15 -7.38 18.91
CA ASP A 200 6.28 -7.08 20.36
C ASP A 200 6.20 -5.57 20.68
N THR A 201 6.06 -4.72 19.67
CA THR A 201 6.13 -3.27 19.80
C THR A 201 4.76 -2.62 19.60
N VAL A 202 4.40 -1.69 20.46
CA VAL A 202 3.20 -0.85 20.29
C VAL A 202 3.61 0.44 19.59
N LEU A 203 2.88 0.79 18.52
CA LEU A 203 3.06 2.04 17.79
C LEU A 203 1.81 2.90 17.94
N ASN A 204 1.99 4.14 18.37
CA ASN A 204 0.93 5.14 18.45
C ASN A 204 0.84 5.90 17.13
N PHE A 205 -0.39 6.27 16.75
CA PHE A 205 -0.65 7.08 15.56
C PHE A 205 -2.02 7.77 15.68
N SER A 206 -2.30 8.71 14.78
CA SER A 206 -3.64 9.29 14.70
C SER A 206 -4.45 8.60 13.60
N VAL A 207 -5.73 8.29 13.86
CA VAL A 207 -6.62 7.73 12.83
C VAL A 207 -6.75 8.66 11.61
N PHE A 208 -6.53 9.96 11.76
CA PHE A 208 -6.51 10.92 10.66
C PHE A 208 -5.22 10.87 9.83
N GLY A 209 -4.13 10.32 10.39
CA GLY A 209 -2.86 10.12 9.70
C GLY A 209 -2.83 8.82 8.91
N PHE A 210 -1.71 8.58 8.24
CA PHE A 210 -1.45 7.29 7.61
C PHE A 210 -0.98 6.27 8.66
N PHE A 211 -1.47 5.05 8.55
CA PHE A 211 -0.91 3.85 9.15
C PHE A 211 -1.27 2.64 8.29
N GLN A 212 -0.47 1.59 8.33
CA GLN A 212 -0.67 0.39 7.51
C GLN A 212 -2.00 -0.30 7.83
N SER A 213 -2.67 -0.80 6.80
CA SER A 213 -4.02 -1.38 6.92
C SER A 213 -4.05 -2.90 6.99
N ASN A 214 -2.88 -3.56 7.08
CA ASN A 214 -2.72 -5.00 7.24
C ASN A 214 -1.52 -5.26 8.16
N ILE A 215 -1.78 -5.45 9.45
CA ILE A 215 -0.72 -5.63 10.47
C ILE A 215 0.06 -6.92 10.24
N THR A 216 -0.60 -8.01 9.90
CA THR A 216 0.07 -9.30 9.63
C THR A 216 1.10 -9.17 8.50
N MET A 217 0.77 -8.44 7.45
CA MET A 217 1.70 -8.22 6.35
C MET A 217 2.76 -7.16 6.67
N LEU A 218 2.43 -6.17 7.50
CA LEU A 218 3.42 -5.22 8.03
C LEU A 218 4.51 -5.93 8.84
N GLU A 219 4.13 -6.88 9.70
CA GLU A 219 5.09 -7.68 10.47
C GLU A 219 6.05 -8.46 9.57
N LYS A 220 5.51 -9.04 8.48
CA LYS A 220 6.34 -9.74 7.48
C LYS A 220 7.22 -8.80 6.66
N LEU A 221 6.79 -7.57 6.41
CA LEU A 221 7.58 -6.56 5.69
C LEU A 221 8.70 -5.98 6.58
N ILE A 222 8.42 -5.74 7.84
CA ILE A 222 9.41 -5.23 8.80
C ILE A 222 10.63 -6.14 8.87
N GLU A 223 10.46 -7.45 8.84
CA GLU A 223 11.55 -8.40 8.98
C GLU A 223 12.69 -8.14 7.96
N PRO A 224 12.45 -8.18 6.64
CA PRO A 224 13.50 -7.89 5.68
C PRO A 224 13.87 -6.40 5.59
N VAL A 225 12.96 -5.47 5.92
CA VAL A 225 13.31 -4.03 5.94
C VAL A 225 14.29 -3.73 7.06
N SER A 226 14.15 -4.39 8.22
CA SER A 226 15.05 -4.22 9.37
C SER A 226 16.26 -5.16 9.35
N ASP A 227 16.40 -5.98 8.32
CA ASP A 227 17.58 -6.83 8.13
C ASP A 227 18.75 -6.00 7.57
N ILE A 228 19.20 -5.08 8.40
CA ILE A 228 20.35 -4.22 8.15
C ILE A 228 21.40 -4.58 9.20
N SER A 229 22.63 -4.83 8.74
CA SER A 229 23.78 -5.05 9.64
C SER A 229 23.95 -3.85 10.57
N SER A 230 24.47 -4.06 11.77
CA SER A 230 24.73 -2.94 12.71
C SER A 230 25.61 -1.89 12.03
N CYS A 231 25.15 -0.65 12.07
CA CYS A 231 25.77 0.47 11.39
C CYS A 231 25.73 1.74 12.23
N THR A 232 26.44 2.78 11.78
CA THR A 232 26.50 4.04 12.51
C THR A 232 25.23 4.84 12.32
N ARG A 233 24.78 5.00 11.05
CA ARG A 233 23.71 5.94 10.74
C ARG A 233 22.75 5.42 9.66
N ILE A 234 21.45 5.41 9.98
CA ILE A 234 20.38 5.04 9.05
C ILE A 234 19.50 6.26 8.79
N LEU A 235 19.12 6.46 7.54
CA LEU A 235 18.13 7.44 7.09
C LEU A 235 16.78 6.73 6.87
N ASP A 236 15.75 7.11 7.62
CA ASP A 236 14.36 6.69 7.40
C ASP A 236 13.62 7.82 6.68
N PHE A 237 13.46 7.66 5.37
CA PHE A 237 12.94 8.69 4.49
C PHE A 237 11.46 8.43 4.19
N TYR A 238 10.60 9.40 4.48
CA TYR A 238 9.13 9.29 4.58
C TYR A 238 8.69 8.49 5.83
N ALA A 239 9.32 8.79 6.95
CA ALA A 239 9.25 7.98 8.16
C ALA A 239 7.84 7.85 8.80
N GLY A 240 6.91 8.75 8.48
CA GLY A 240 5.58 8.76 9.08
C GLY A 240 5.63 8.83 10.60
N VAL A 241 5.08 7.82 11.27
CA VAL A 241 5.10 7.69 12.75
C VAL A 241 6.29 6.88 13.26
N GLY A 242 7.33 6.67 12.42
CA GLY A 242 8.54 5.94 12.77
C GLY A 242 8.37 4.42 12.72
N THR A 243 7.51 3.92 11.85
CA THR A 243 7.14 2.50 11.79
C THR A 243 8.35 1.59 11.60
N PHE A 244 9.23 1.87 10.64
CA PHE A 244 10.43 1.06 10.40
C PHE A 244 11.52 1.38 11.41
N SER A 245 11.73 2.65 11.75
CA SER A 245 12.72 3.10 12.74
C SER A 245 12.54 2.42 14.10
N ALA A 246 11.30 2.10 14.50
CA ALA A 246 10.99 1.41 15.75
C ALA A 246 11.67 0.02 15.90
N PHE A 247 11.98 -0.62 14.76
CA PHE A 247 12.63 -1.94 14.70
C PHE A 247 14.12 -1.87 14.36
N LEU A 248 14.69 -0.66 14.33
CA LEU A 248 16.09 -0.41 13.99
C LEU A 248 16.89 0.18 15.16
N THR A 249 16.25 0.44 16.29
CA THR A 249 16.90 1.02 17.48
C THR A 249 18.04 0.19 18.02
N ASP A 250 18.08 -1.11 17.74
CA ASP A 250 19.15 -2.03 18.14
C ASP A 250 20.18 -2.27 17.01
N ARG A 251 20.01 -1.61 15.85
CA ARG A 251 20.83 -1.78 14.65
C ARG A 251 21.66 -0.56 14.30
N ALA A 252 21.28 0.63 14.76
CA ALA A 252 21.95 1.88 14.43
C ALA A 252 22.35 2.65 15.69
N ALA A 253 23.48 3.34 15.62
CA ALA A 253 23.86 4.31 16.66
C ALA A 253 23.04 5.61 16.49
N GLU A 254 22.67 5.96 15.25
CA GLU A 254 21.87 7.13 14.93
C GLU A 254 20.79 6.79 13.90
N LEU A 255 19.56 7.22 14.18
CA LEU A 255 18.42 7.18 13.23
C LEU A 255 18.03 8.61 12.87
N HIS A 256 17.99 8.92 11.59
CA HIS A 256 17.51 10.20 11.09
C HIS A 256 16.19 9.99 10.36
N LEU A 257 15.10 10.53 10.94
CA LEU A 257 13.76 10.41 10.39
C LEU A 257 13.39 11.69 9.63
N VAL A 258 12.98 11.54 8.39
CA VAL A 258 12.54 12.64 7.52
C VAL A 258 11.05 12.46 7.20
N GLU A 259 10.25 13.42 7.63
CA GLU A 259 8.80 13.42 7.42
C GLU A 259 8.29 14.87 7.37
N HIS A 260 7.54 15.21 6.33
CA HIS A 260 7.01 16.56 6.16
C HIS A 260 5.81 16.87 7.08
N ASN A 261 5.08 15.83 7.50
CA ASN A 261 3.95 15.96 8.42
C ASN A 261 4.45 16.05 9.86
N GLU A 262 4.56 17.26 10.37
CA GLU A 262 5.04 17.49 11.75
C GLU A 262 4.27 16.73 12.82
N ARG A 263 2.95 16.48 12.63
CA ARG A 263 2.16 15.73 13.61
C ARG A 263 2.58 14.26 13.63
N ALA A 264 2.79 13.67 12.45
CA ALA A 264 3.29 12.30 12.34
C ALA A 264 4.70 12.19 12.95
N LEU A 265 5.57 13.15 12.64
CA LEU A 265 6.94 13.17 13.15
C LEU A 265 7.01 13.34 14.67
N ARG A 266 6.15 14.17 15.27
CA ARG A 266 6.02 14.25 16.74
C ARG A 266 5.57 12.93 17.36
N THR A 267 4.67 12.21 16.70
CA THR A 267 4.25 10.88 17.14
C THR A 267 5.38 9.86 16.98
N ALA A 268 6.17 9.95 15.91
CA ALA A 268 7.38 9.14 15.73
C ALA A 268 8.37 9.36 16.89
N GLN A 269 8.59 10.61 17.28
CA GLN A 269 9.46 10.93 18.41
C GLN A 269 8.94 10.27 19.70
N GLN A 270 7.66 10.42 20.03
CA GLN A 270 7.06 9.79 21.22
C GLN A 270 7.17 8.26 21.20
N ASN A 271 6.97 7.64 20.05
CA ASN A 271 7.13 6.20 19.86
C ASN A 271 8.59 5.78 20.14
N LEU A 272 9.55 6.44 19.51
CA LEU A 272 10.96 6.07 19.61
C LEU A 272 11.55 6.37 21.00
N ASP A 273 11.22 7.51 21.61
CA ASP A 273 11.66 7.83 22.98
C ASP A 273 11.22 6.74 23.97
N ARG A 274 9.97 6.29 23.86
CA ARG A 274 9.44 5.18 24.66
C ARG A 274 10.15 3.86 24.39
N ILE A 275 10.28 3.48 23.11
CA ILE A 275 10.90 2.21 22.70
C ILE A 275 12.36 2.14 23.09
N ILE A 276 13.12 3.24 22.94
CA ILE A 276 14.52 3.35 23.35
C ILE A 276 14.64 3.17 24.85
N ALA A 277 13.76 3.80 25.62
CA ALA A 277 13.74 3.66 27.07
C ALA A 277 13.38 2.23 27.53
N GLU A 278 12.36 1.62 26.94
CA GLU A 278 11.93 0.24 27.23
C GLU A 278 13.01 -0.79 26.92
N LYS A 279 13.72 -0.62 25.79
CA LYS A 279 14.81 -1.52 25.35
C LYS A 279 16.16 -1.19 25.95
N ASN A 280 16.29 -0.06 26.67
CA ASN A 280 17.58 0.49 27.11
C ASN A 280 18.59 0.59 25.93
N SER A 281 18.11 1.02 24.76
CA SER A 281 18.92 1.14 23.55
C SER A 281 19.82 2.38 23.60
N PRO A 282 21.08 2.32 23.16
CA PRO A 282 21.97 3.48 23.07
C PRO A 282 21.70 4.34 21.81
N CYS A 283 20.74 3.98 20.97
CA CYS A 283 20.44 4.66 19.72
C CYS A 283 19.96 6.11 19.96
N ARG A 284 20.45 7.03 19.16
CA ARG A 284 19.99 8.43 19.14
C ARG A 284 19.12 8.68 17.92
N CYS A 285 17.97 9.33 18.11
CA CYS A 285 17.07 9.67 17.04
C CYS A 285 17.07 11.17 16.76
N PHE A 286 17.06 11.52 15.47
CA PHE A 286 17.02 12.89 14.96
C PHE A 286 15.81 13.04 14.04
N PHE A 287 15.00 14.06 14.28
CA PHE A 287 13.71 14.25 13.63
C PHE A 287 13.73 15.50 12.75
N HIS A 288 13.46 15.35 11.46
CA HIS A 288 13.56 16.41 10.46
C HIS A 288 12.19 16.64 9.80
N ALA A 289 11.52 17.74 10.20
CA ALA A 289 10.22 18.14 9.67
C ALA A 289 10.39 18.87 8.32
N VAL A 290 10.79 18.13 7.29
CA VAL A 290 11.03 18.67 5.95
C VAL A 290 10.47 17.72 4.88
N SER A 291 10.16 18.25 3.71
CA SER A 291 9.80 17.43 2.56
C SER A 291 11.02 16.73 1.95
N ASP A 292 10.75 15.68 1.19
CA ASP A 292 11.77 14.99 0.38
C ASP A 292 12.42 15.93 -0.67
N ALA A 293 11.69 16.96 -1.10
CA ALA A 293 12.22 17.99 -1.99
C ALA A 293 13.19 18.94 -1.30
N ASP A 294 12.99 19.22 -0.02
CA ASP A 294 13.78 20.20 0.74
C ASP A 294 14.91 19.53 1.56
N TRP A 295 14.84 18.20 1.74
CA TRP A 295 15.86 17.44 2.46
C TRP A 295 17.31 17.75 2.04
N PRO A 296 17.66 17.84 0.73
CA PRO A 296 19.04 18.08 0.32
C PRO A 296 19.64 19.40 0.84
N ASP A 297 18.80 20.35 1.24
CA ASP A 297 19.21 21.70 1.62
C ASP A 297 19.53 21.84 3.11
N ILE A 298 19.26 20.81 3.93
CA ILE A 298 19.55 20.88 5.37
C ILE A 298 20.91 20.29 5.73
N PRO A 299 21.56 20.75 6.81
CA PRO A 299 22.89 20.25 7.20
C PRO A 299 22.95 18.72 7.43
N ALA A 300 21.89 18.12 7.95
CA ALA A 300 21.82 16.68 8.18
C ALA A 300 21.94 15.85 6.89
N ALA A 301 21.53 16.38 5.74
CA ALA A 301 21.67 15.71 4.45
C ALA A 301 23.14 15.55 4.02
N GLN A 302 24.07 16.31 4.61
CA GLN A 302 25.50 16.23 4.31
C GLN A 302 26.23 15.16 5.15
N LEU A 303 25.52 14.51 6.08
CA LEU A 303 26.09 13.41 6.86
C LEU A 303 26.25 12.15 5.98
N VAL A 304 27.18 11.29 6.39
CA VAL A 304 27.36 9.98 5.73
C VAL A 304 26.36 9.01 6.38
N TYR A 305 25.58 8.34 5.55
CA TYR A 305 24.63 7.32 5.94
C TYR A 305 25.09 5.95 5.43
N ASP A 306 24.94 4.91 6.26
CA ASP A 306 25.29 3.53 5.90
C ASP A 306 24.14 2.83 5.18
N ALA A 307 22.92 3.21 5.52
CA ALA A 307 21.71 2.69 4.89
C ALA A 307 20.59 3.74 4.84
N ALA A 308 19.67 3.56 3.89
CA ALA A 308 18.43 4.30 3.83
C ALA A 308 17.24 3.35 3.66
N ILE A 309 16.16 3.63 4.38
CA ILE A 309 14.83 3.09 4.13
C ILE A 309 14.01 4.19 3.47
N ILE A 310 13.31 3.86 2.39
CA ILE A 310 12.54 4.81 1.61
C ILE A 310 11.14 4.24 1.38
N ASP A 311 10.10 4.86 1.96
CA ASP A 311 8.69 4.45 1.79
C ASP A 311 7.85 5.61 1.27
N PRO A 312 7.99 6.01 0.01
CA PRO A 312 7.35 7.19 -0.54
C PRO A 312 5.86 6.96 -0.82
N PRO A 313 5.08 8.05 -1.00
CA PRO A 313 3.70 7.96 -1.45
C PRO A 313 3.59 7.35 -2.85
N ARG A 314 2.36 7.06 -3.31
CA ARG A 314 2.08 6.42 -4.60
C ARG A 314 2.75 7.05 -5.83
N GLN A 315 3.17 8.30 -5.74
CA GLN A 315 3.91 8.99 -6.82
C GLN A 315 5.37 8.55 -6.93
N GLY A 316 5.90 7.83 -5.93
CA GLY A 316 7.30 7.41 -5.85
C GLY A 316 8.22 8.51 -5.34
N ILE A 317 9.52 8.33 -5.51
CA ILE A 317 10.57 9.22 -4.99
C ILE A 317 10.59 10.54 -5.78
N HIS A 318 10.64 11.66 -5.09
CA HIS A 318 10.75 12.97 -5.70
C HIS A 318 12.10 13.15 -6.43
N LYS A 319 12.12 13.93 -7.51
CA LYS A 319 13.32 14.13 -8.34
C LYS A 319 14.54 14.62 -7.53
N ARG A 320 14.34 15.58 -6.62
CA ARG A 320 15.44 16.12 -5.78
C ARG A 320 15.99 15.09 -4.79
N ALA A 321 15.10 14.22 -4.24
CA ALA A 321 15.52 13.11 -3.40
C ALA A 321 16.33 12.06 -4.17
N LEU A 322 15.97 11.77 -5.42
CA LEU A 322 16.79 10.90 -6.29
C LEU A 322 18.17 11.52 -6.57
N THR A 323 18.23 12.81 -6.88
CA THR A 323 19.51 13.53 -7.04
C THR A 323 20.33 13.51 -5.75
N TYR A 324 19.68 13.64 -4.59
CA TYR A 324 20.37 13.50 -3.30
C TYR A 324 20.99 12.11 -3.14
N LEU A 325 20.24 11.03 -3.41
CA LEU A 325 20.76 9.65 -3.32
C LEU A 325 21.97 9.41 -4.23
N GLU A 326 21.98 10.05 -5.42
CA GLU A 326 23.15 10.03 -6.33
C GLU A 326 24.41 10.59 -5.68
N HIS A 327 24.31 11.75 -5.04
CA HIS A 327 25.44 12.43 -4.41
C HIS A 327 25.83 11.82 -3.06
N ALA A 328 24.86 11.47 -2.25
CA ALA A 328 25.07 10.89 -0.93
C ALA A 328 25.70 9.49 -0.98
N LYS A 329 25.53 8.75 -2.08
CA LYS A 329 26.13 7.42 -2.32
C LYS A 329 25.91 6.46 -1.16
N ILE A 330 24.69 6.43 -0.61
CA ILE A 330 24.32 5.55 0.50
C ILE A 330 24.52 4.10 0.07
N PRO A 331 25.33 3.29 0.78
CA PRO A 331 25.70 1.95 0.32
C PRO A 331 24.52 0.99 0.17
N LEU A 332 23.53 1.07 1.05
CA LEU A 332 22.37 0.19 1.08
C LEU A 332 21.08 1.02 1.05
N VAL A 333 20.18 0.72 0.13
CA VAL A 333 18.84 1.32 0.05
C VAL A 333 17.79 0.23 0.04
N HIS A 334 16.92 0.25 1.04
CA HIS A 334 15.68 -0.51 1.11
C HIS A 334 14.54 0.39 0.63
N TYR A 335 13.97 0.06 -0.53
CA TYR A 335 12.89 0.83 -1.12
C TYR A 335 11.56 0.08 -1.02
N VAL A 336 10.65 0.57 -0.18
CA VAL A 336 9.27 0.07 -0.01
C VAL A 336 8.35 0.84 -0.95
N SER A 337 7.37 0.20 -1.56
CA SER A 337 6.42 0.89 -2.44
C SER A 337 5.09 0.14 -2.59
N CYS A 338 4.00 0.87 -2.41
CA CYS A 338 2.64 0.37 -2.68
C CYS A 338 2.20 0.52 -4.16
N ASN A 339 3.09 1.00 -5.04
CA ASN A 339 2.80 1.18 -6.47
C ASN A 339 3.90 0.59 -7.35
N PRO A 340 3.71 -0.62 -7.88
CA PRO A 340 4.70 -1.28 -8.73
C PRO A 340 5.15 -0.47 -9.94
N ALA A 341 4.27 0.31 -10.55
CA ALA A 341 4.62 1.10 -11.74
C ALA A 341 5.60 2.24 -11.41
N THR A 342 5.39 2.92 -10.29
CA THR A 342 6.33 3.97 -9.82
C THR A 342 7.60 3.35 -9.25
N PHE A 343 7.50 2.20 -8.58
CA PHE A 343 8.67 1.45 -8.14
C PHE A 343 9.62 1.12 -9.30
N VAL A 344 9.10 0.51 -10.37
CA VAL A 344 9.90 0.13 -11.54
C VAL A 344 10.54 1.36 -12.22
N ARG A 345 9.79 2.47 -12.33
CA ARG A 345 10.32 3.74 -12.82
C ARG A 345 11.50 4.24 -11.97
N ASP A 346 11.36 4.20 -10.66
CA ASP A 346 12.39 4.71 -9.74
C ASP A 346 13.57 3.73 -9.60
N ALA A 347 13.31 2.42 -9.63
CA ALA A 347 14.35 1.38 -9.71
C ALA A 347 15.25 1.58 -10.94
N LYS A 348 14.65 1.89 -12.10
CA LYS A 348 15.42 2.23 -13.31
C LYS A 348 16.34 3.44 -13.12
N LYS A 349 15.86 4.44 -12.38
CA LYS A 349 16.70 5.62 -12.08
C LYS A 349 17.80 5.26 -11.10
N LEU A 350 17.50 4.53 -10.03
CA LEU A 350 18.51 4.08 -9.07
C LEU A 350 19.62 3.26 -9.75
N THR A 351 19.27 2.36 -10.65
CA THR A 351 20.27 1.59 -11.41
C THR A 351 21.11 2.48 -12.32
N ALA A 352 20.50 3.48 -12.97
CA ALA A 352 21.23 4.46 -13.78
C ALA A 352 22.18 5.35 -12.94
N LEU A 353 21.88 5.54 -11.64
CA LEU A 353 22.73 6.24 -10.68
C LEU A 353 23.86 5.36 -10.10
N GLY A 354 24.00 4.12 -10.57
CA GLY A 354 25.07 3.21 -10.18
C GLY A 354 24.74 2.26 -9.03
N TYR A 355 23.44 2.15 -8.64
CA TYR A 355 23.00 1.11 -7.72
C TYR A 355 22.80 -0.20 -8.45
N ARG A 356 23.27 -1.30 -7.87
CA ARG A 356 22.93 -2.67 -8.26
C ARG A 356 21.57 -2.99 -7.66
N PHE A 357 20.66 -3.51 -8.49
CA PHE A 357 19.35 -3.98 -8.04
C PHE A 357 19.45 -5.44 -7.65
N ILE A 358 19.55 -5.73 -6.35
CA ILE A 358 19.83 -7.07 -5.84
C ILE A 358 18.62 -7.98 -5.95
N GLU A 359 17.52 -7.58 -5.35
CA GLU A 359 16.25 -8.33 -5.35
C GLU A 359 15.06 -7.43 -5.14
N TYR A 360 13.88 -7.93 -5.43
CA TYR A 360 12.64 -7.42 -4.87
C TYR A 360 11.81 -8.53 -4.23
N ARG A 361 11.09 -8.17 -3.20
CA ARG A 361 10.09 -9.02 -2.55
C ARG A 361 8.73 -8.41 -2.75
N LEU A 362 7.77 -9.25 -3.13
CA LEU A 362 6.39 -8.86 -3.36
C LEU A 362 5.54 -9.34 -2.19
N PHE A 363 4.80 -8.44 -1.56
CA PHE A 363 3.97 -8.73 -0.40
C PHE A 363 2.49 -8.61 -0.76
N ASP A 364 1.70 -9.62 -0.41
CA ASP A 364 0.25 -9.64 -0.58
C ASP A 364 -0.45 -8.82 0.51
N PHE A 365 -0.22 -7.50 0.50
CA PHE A 365 -0.79 -6.59 1.50
C PHE A 365 -2.30 -6.42 1.36
N TYR A 366 -2.82 -6.59 0.14
CA TYR A 366 -4.21 -6.31 -0.19
C TYR A 366 -4.84 -7.45 -1.00
N PRO A 367 -4.95 -8.67 -0.42
CA PRO A 367 -5.71 -9.74 -1.03
C PRO A 367 -7.08 -9.28 -1.50
N GLN A 368 -7.65 -9.95 -2.50
CA GLN A 368 -8.91 -9.59 -3.18
C GLN A 368 -8.82 -8.32 -4.05
N THR A 369 -7.61 -7.73 -4.16
CA THR A 369 -7.35 -6.56 -5.02
C THR A 369 -6.11 -6.78 -5.90
N HIS A 370 -5.91 -5.91 -6.89
CA HIS A 370 -4.69 -5.89 -7.70
C HIS A 370 -3.49 -5.23 -7.01
N HIS A 371 -3.71 -4.64 -5.85
CA HIS A 371 -2.65 -3.96 -5.10
C HIS A 371 -1.72 -4.94 -4.41
N CYS A 372 -0.45 -4.59 -4.36
CA CYS A 372 0.59 -5.27 -3.62
C CYS A 372 1.62 -4.26 -3.12
N GLU A 373 2.44 -4.68 -2.18
CA GLU A 373 3.58 -3.91 -1.67
C GLU A 373 4.87 -4.54 -2.16
N LEU A 374 5.86 -3.72 -2.51
CA LEU A 374 7.19 -4.19 -2.90
C LEU A 374 8.23 -3.68 -1.90
N LEU A 375 9.23 -4.53 -1.65
CA LEU A 375 10.51 -4.12 -1.07
C LEU A 375 11.59 -4.40 -2.10
N GLY A 376 12.31 -3.39 -2.55
CA GLY A 376 13.51 -3.55 -3.37
C GLY A 376 14.76 -3.27 -2.56
N ILE A 377 15.80 -4.06 -2.80
CA ILE A 377 17.11 -3.94 -2.16
C ILE A 377 18.12 -3.48 -3.22
N PHE A 378 18.74 -2.33 -2.95
CA PHE A 378 19.73 -1.74 -3.82
C PHE A 378 21.04 -1.53 -3.07
N ILE A 379 22.18 -1.90 -3.70
CA ILE A 379 23.53 -1.77 -3.14
C ILE A 379 24.38 -0.97 -4.12
N ARG A 380 25.23 -0.12 -3.56
CA ARG A 380 26.14 0.70 -4.35
C ARG A 380 27.60 0.30 -4.10
#